data_73ed03e89ac43b6d784162477c2f8d11
#
_entry.id   73ed03e89ac43b6d784162477c2f8d11
#
_cell.length_a   1.000
_cell.length_b   1.000
_cell.length_c   1.000
_cell.angle_alpha   90.00
_cell.angle_beta   90.00
_cell.angle_gamma   90.00
#
_symmetry.space_group_name_H-M   'P 1'
#
loop_
_entity.id
_entity.type
_entity.pdbx_description
1 polymer ?
#
loop_
_entity_poly.entity_id
_entity_poly.type
_entity_poly.pdbx_seq_one_letter_code
_entity_poly.pdbx_strand_id
1 'polypeptide(L)'
;MLRRPKAALVFVALALWLGLVRLCVAFLNSELDWVTVASFSRRDAPWYYRLAGVWGGLEGSLYLFTTILATIAVLATIASTSRLAVTYSLGIVVSLAAIGLAFVNPFRTLAMPAIGGFGLTPILEHPAMAIHPPLLYLGLACTLPACLAAFDNHVVHARRWLLVSLACVVLAMALGGLWSYIEQGWGGYWAWDPVENTSLMVWLAVLIAIHTQPRWPDALGRMLLMLPWLLTLMGACIVRSGSTPSIHGFGQRASVGWSLLAITGASVVLFATLARRQGNQHPRVALRSTAMNIRLAAIILLITLTGTLAPLLVDLFTSRPAAVRGRFYSGFIGPAAVVAVPFLIARLRRTTSRGWLAHAGALVLVVGIAASTFDTSNAVIVGPGATVHVAGLKITNLQLRVEDGPRQLSTAVVAVLDVDGTRMYPARVAYRDRGGQLNENDIDPGLWRDVQLQLDSAIDVGTITLTVYTRPLMWLVWLGAAMIATGALFSGRRRVAVPELDVAVFVPADR
;
A
#
# COMPACT_ATOMS: atom_id res chain seq x y z
N MET A 1 24.01 4.78 29.54
CA MET A 1 22.93 5.74 29.21
C MET A 1 21.87 5.24 28.23
N LEU A 2 22.16 4.36 27.27
CA LEU A 2 21.19 3.81 26.29
C LEU A 2 20.23 2.74 26.82
N ARG A 3 20.55 2.07 27.95
CA ARG A 3 19.72 0.98 28.48
C ARG A 3 18.30 1.42 28.81
N ARG A 4 18.10 2.58 29.45
CA ARG A 4 16.78 3.09 29.83
C ARG A 4 15.85 3.34 28.64
N PRO A 5 16.20 4.14 27.60
CA PRO A 5 15.30 4.37 26.49
C PRO A 5 15.04 3.11 25.63
N LYS A 6 16.01 2.18 25.51
CA LYS A 6 15.76 0.88 24.86
C LYS A 6 14.77 0.03 25.66
N ALA A 7 14.93 -0.04 26.98
CA ALA A 7 14.00 -0.76 27.84
C ALA A 7 12.58 -0.17 27.79
N ALA A 8 12.46 1.18 27.77
CA ALA A 8 11.19 1.85 27.60
C ALA A 8 10.53 1.52 26.26
N LEU A 9 11.29 1.50 25.15
CA LEU A 9 10.78 1.14 23.83
C LEU A 9 10.27 -0.31 23.81
N VAL A 10 11.01 -1.26 24.39
CA VAL A 10 10.59 -2.65 24.52
C VAL A 10 9.32 -2.75 25.36
N PHE A 11 9.25 -2.05 26.49
CA PHE A 11 8.06 -2.05 27.34
C PHE A 11 6.82 -1.52 26.59
N VAL A 12 6.95 -0.40 25.87
CA VAL A 12 5.85 0.14 25.07
C VAL A 12 5.44 -0.83 23.97
N ALA A 13 6.39 -1.48 23.29
CA ALA A 13 6.07 -2.48 22.27
C ALA A 13 5.30 -3.68 22.87
N LEU A 14 5.72 -4.19 24.01
CA LEU A 14 5.01 -5.28 24.71
C LEU A 14 3.60 -4.86 25.14
N ALA A 15 3.43 -3.65 25.68
CA ALA A 15 2.12 -3.13 26.05
C ALA A 15 1.18 -3.00 24.83
N LEU A 16 1.70 -2.53 23.68
CA LEU A 16 0.96 -2.46 22.43
C LEU A 16 0.55 -3.86 21.92
N TRP A 17 1.46 -4.85 22.02
CA TRP A 17 1.13 -6.23 21.66
C TRP A 17 0.06 -6.85 22.57
N LEU A 18 0.13 -6.62 23.87
CA LEU A 18 -0.91 -7.08 24.80
C LEU A 18 -2.28 -6.48 24.44
N GLY A 19 -2.33 -5.18 24.15
CA GLY A 19 -3.56 -4.52 23.70
C GLY A 19 -4.05 -5.06 22.35
N LEU A 20 -3.14 -5.30 21.38
CA LEU A 20 -3.52 -5.87 20.09
C LEU A 20 -4.08 -7.30 20.22
N VAL A 21 -3.43 -8.15 21.00
CA VAL A 21 -3.92 -9.51 21.28
C VAL A 21 -5.30 -9.45 21.95
N ARG A 22 -5.49 -8.58 22.94
CA ARG A 22 -6.80 -8.39 23.59
C ARG A 22 -7.87 -7.91 22.60
N LEU A 23 -7.51 -7.01 21.69
CA LEU A 23 -8.41 -6.55 20.65
C LEU A 23 -8.76 -7.68 19.66
N CYS A 24 -7.78 -8.46 19.20
CA CYS A 24 -8.01 -9.63 18.35
C CYS A 24 -8.94 -10.65 19.00
N VAL A 25 -8.75 -10.93 20.30
CA VAL A 25 -9.63 -11.83 21.07
C VAL A 25 -11.05 -11.28 21.12
N ALA A 26 -11.23 -9.98 21.36
CA ALA A 26 -12.54 -9.34 21.37
C ALA A 26 -13.27 -9.47 20.01
N PHE A 27 -12.55 -9.28 18.91
CA PHE A 27 -13.09 -9.46 17.56
C PHE A 27 -13.46 -10.92 17.26
N LEU A 28 -12.58 -11.87 17.59
CA LEU A 28 -12.82 -13.30 17.37
C LEU A 28 -14.01 -13.82 18.19
N ASN A 29 -14.21 -13.32 19.40
CA ASN A 29 -15.33 -13.68 20.26
C ASN A 29 -16.58 -12.85 20.00
N SER A 30 -16.53 -11.84 19.10
CA SER A 30 -17.62 -10.89 18.85
C SER A 30 -18.13 -10.25 20.15
N GLU A 31 -17.21 -9.68 20.95
CA GLU A 31 -17.54 -8.93 22.17
C GLU A 31 -18.15 -7.57 21.77
N LEU A 32 -19.44 -7.56 21.52
CA LEU A 32 -20.18 -6.42 20.95
C LEU A 32 -20.45 -5.28 21.96
N ASP A 33 -19.92 -5.36 23.14
CA ASP A 33 -19.81 -4.27 24.11
C ASP A 33 -18.71 -3.27 23.77
N TRP A 34 -17.77 -3.61 22.88
CA TRP A 34 -16.75 -2.71 22.39
C TRP A 34 -17.22 -1.97 21.14
N VAL A 35 -17.11 -0.64 21.13
CA VAL A 35 -17.51 0.20 19.99
C VAL A 35 -16.89 -0.29 18.67
N THR A 36 -15.58 -0.56 18.68
CA THR A 36 -14.84 -0.97 17.48
C THR A 36 -15.30 -2.36 17.00
N VAL A 37 -15.52 -3.30 17.92
CA VAL A 37 -16.01 -4.65 17.58
C VAL A 37 -17.42 -4.59 17.04
N ALA A 38 -18.33 -3.85 17.67
CA ALA A 38 -19.70 -3.68 17.20
C ALA A 38 -19.76 -3.03 15.82
N SER A 39 -18.82 -2.12 15.51
CA SER A 39 -18.78 -1.41 14.23
C SER A 39 -18.23 -2.26 13.07
N PHE A 40 -17.26 -3.15 13.32
CA PHE A 40 -16.51 -3.85 12.27
C PHE A 40 -16.53 -5.38 12.39
N SER A 41 -17.29 -5.96 13.34
CA SER A 41 -17.50 -7.40 13.45
C SER A 41 -18.98 -7.72 13.51
N ARG A 42 -19.34 -8.97 13.14
CA ARG A 42 -20.68 -9.54 13.27
C ARG A 42 -20.55 -11.02 13.62
N ARG A 43 -21.52 -11.54 14.37
CA ARG A 43 -21.45 -12.91 14.93
C ARG A 43 -21.44 -14.01 13.86
N ASP A 44 -22.16 -13.81 12.77
CA ASP A 44 -22.29 -14.76 11.66
C ASP A 44 -21.14 -14.68 10.64
N ALA A 45 -20.22 -13.70 10.78
CA ALA A 45 -19.07 -13.60 9.88
C ALA A 45 -18.05 -14.73 10.15
N PRO A 46 -17.40 -15.26 9.12
CA PRO A 46 -16.23 -16.15 9.25
C PRO A 46 -15.15 -15.56 10.15
N TRP A 47 -14.44 -16.41 10.89
CA TRP A 47 -13.42 -15.95 11.87
C TRP A 47 -12.35 -15.05 11.25
N TYR A 48 -11.96 -15.28 10.01
CA TYR A 48 -10.94 -14.48 9.33
C TYR A 48 -11.44 -13.07 8.98
N TYR A 49 -12.71 -12.89 8.66
CA TYR A 49 -13.31 -11.55 8.49
C TYR A 49 -13.53 -10.86 9.83
N ARG A 50 -13.89 -11.60 10.88
CA ARG A 50 -13.92 -11.04 12.24
C ARG A 50 -12.54 -10.52 12.62
N LEU A 51 -11.47 -11.30 12.40
CA LEU A 51 -10.10 -10.86 12.65
C LEU A 51 -9.70 -9.66 11.78
N ALA A 52 -10.05 -9.67 10.49
CA ALA A 52 -9.80 -8.54 9.59
C ALA A 52 -10.51 -7.26 10.04
N GLY A 53 -11.63 -7.36 10.75
CA GLY A 53 -12.33 -6.25 11.37
C GLY A 53 -11.45 -5.40 12.30
N VAL A 54 -10.40 -5.98 12.88
CA VAL A 54 -9.43 -5.24 13.73
C VAL A 54 -8.85 -4.04 12.97
N TRP A 55 -8.57 -4.16 11.70
CA TRP A 55 -8.05 -3.06 10.86
C TRP A 55 -9.06 -2.50 9.87
N GLY A 56 -10.33 -2.87 9.99
CA GLY A 56 -11.42 -2.36 9.16
C GLY A 56 -11.76 -0.89 9.38
N GLY A 57 -11.36 -0.31 10.52
CA GLY A 57 -11.57 1.08 10.88
C GLY A 57 -10.30 1.82 11.27
N LEU A 58 -10.44 3.13 11.52
CA LEU A 58 -9.33 4.01 11.88
C LEU A 58 -8.66 3.59 13.20
N GLU A 59 -9.46 3.23 14.19
CA GLU A 59 -9.02 2.92 15.55
C GLU A 59 -8.04 1.76 15.56
N GLY A 60 -8.49 0.61 15.08
CA GLY A 60 -7.69 -0.61 15.09
C GLY A 60 -6.57 -0.59 14.05
N SER A 61 -6.78 0.04 12.89
CA SER A 61 -5.74 0.16 11.85
C SER A 61 -4.54 1.02 12.32
N LEU A 62 -4.79 2.13 13.02
CA LEU A 62 -3.72 2.95 13.61
C LEU A 62 -3.01 2.19 14.74
N TYR A 63 -3.76 1.46 15.56
CA TYR A 63 -3.21 0.66 16.65
C TYR A 63 -2.31 -0.46 16.11
N LEU A 64 -2.77 -1.20 15.08
CA LEU A 64 -1.98 -2.23 14.40
C LEU A 64 -0.70 -1.66 13.79
N PHE A 65 -0.80 -0.55 13.03
CA PHE A 65 0.37 0.11 12.45
C PHE A 65 1.39 0.52 13.52
N THR A 66 0.92 1.11 14.64
CA THR A 66 1.78 1.53 15.75
C THR A 66 2.47 0.35 16.41
N THR A 67 1.77 -0.79 16.57
CA THR A 67 2.33 -2.03 17.14
C THR A 67 3.40 -2.63 16.23
N ILE A 68 3.16 -2.73 14.92
CA ILE A 68 4.14 -3.18 13.93
C ILE A 68 5.36 -2.25 13.94
N LEU A 69 5.13 -0.93 13.92
CA LEU A 69 6.21 0.05 13.96
C LEU A 69 7.04 -0.06 15.24
N ALA A 70 6.43 -0.25 16.39
CA ALA A 70 7.12 -0.45 17.66
C ALA A 70 8.04 -1.67 17.61
N THR A 71 7.56 -2.77 17.03
CA THR A 71 8.34 -4.00 16.82
C THR A 71 9.55 -3.74 15.93
N ILE A 72 9.34 -3.10 14.78
CA ILE A 72 10.42 -2.76 13.85
C ILE A 72 11.42 -1.79 14.51
N ALA A 73 10.94 -0.80 15.28
CA ALA A 73 11.78 0.13 16.03
C ALA A 73 12.65 -0.59 17.08
N VAL A 74 12.09 -1.56 17.81
CA VAL A 74 12.87 -2.40 18.74
C VAL A 74 13.96 -3.14 17.98
N LEU A 75 13.61 -3.87 16.91
CA LEU A 75 14.56 -4.64 16.11
C LEU A 75 15.67 -3.77 15.51
N ALA A 76 15.33 -2.58 15.02
CA ALA A 76 16.29 -1.65 14.45
C ALA A 76 17.26 -1.06 15.49
N THR A 77 16.79 -0.88 16.73
CA THR A 77 17.58 -0.22 17.78
C THR A 77 18.36 -1.18 18.68
N ILE A 78 18.16 -2.49 18.59
CA ILE A 78 18.92 -3.49 19.38
C ILE A 78 20.42 -3.27 19.27
N ALA A 79 20.93 -3.18 18.04
CA ALA A 79 22.35 -3.00 17.77
C ALA A 79 22.79 -1.53 17.65
N SER A 80 21.85 -0.57 17.71
CA SER A 80 22.18 0.86 17.56
C SER A 80 22.93 1.39 18.77
N THR A 81 23.97 2.20 18.51
CA THR A 81 24.72 2.96 19.52
C THR A 81 24.29 4.42 19.57
N SER A 82 23.45 4.86 18.64
CA SER A 82 22.95 6.22 18.59
C SER A 82 21.82 6.46 19.58
N ARG A 83 22.07 7.36 20.53
CA ARG A 83 21.03 7.81 21.47
C ARG A 83 19.89 8.51 20.73
N LEU A 84 20.21 9.26 19.68
CA LEU A 84 19.22 9.98 18.88
C LEU A 84 18.28 9.01 18.16
N ALA A 85 18.83 7.95 17.53
CA ALA A 85 18.01 6.93 16.85
C ALA A 85 17.02 6.26 17.81
N VAL A 86 17.48 5.87 19.00
CA VAL A 86 16.63 5.22 20.01
C VAL A 86 15.57 6.19 20.57
N THR A 87 15.95 7.44 20.89
CA THR A 87 14.99 8.43 21.41
C THR A 87 13.99 8.87 20.38
N TYR A 88 14.39 9.02 19.12
CA TYR A 88 13.48 9.34 18.02
C TYR A 88 12.46 8.20 17.82
N SER A 89 12.92 6.93 17.79
CA SER A 89 12.04 5.77 17.66
C SER A 89 11.03 5.69 18.79
N LEU A 90 11.47 5.87 20.03
CA LEU A 90 10.59 5.90 21.19
C LEU A 90 9.58 7.06 21.10
N GLY A 91 10.05 8.26 20.74
CA GLY A 91 9.19 9.43 20.59
C GLY A 91 8.09 9.23 19.55
N ILE A 92 8.43 8.70 18.37
CA ILE A 92 7.44 8.39 17.33
C ILE A 92 6.41 7.37 17.80
N VAL A 93 6.86 6.24 18.35
CA VAL A 93 5.95 5.17 18.82
C VAL A 93 5.03 5.67 19.91
N VAL A 94 5.55 6.39 20.91
CA VAL A 94 4.75 6.96 22.00
C VAL A 94 3.76 8.01 21.47
N SER A 95 4.18 8.88 20.56
CA SER A 95 3.31 9.89 19.97
C SER A 95 2.15 9.27 19.19
N LEU A 96 2.41 8.24 18.37
CA LEU A 96 1.36 7.53 17.63
C LEU A 96 0.41 6.77 18.58
N ALA A 97 0.93 6.12 19.61
CA ALA A 97 0.10 5.47 20.63
C ALA A 97 -0.78 6.48 21.38
N ALA A 98 -0.22 7.63 21.76
CA ALA A 98 -0.97 8.69 22.41
C ALA A 98 -2.07 9.28 21.52
N ILE A 99 -1.79 9.53 20.24
CA ILE A 99 -2.78 9.98 19.25
C ILE A 99 -3.90 8.94 19.11
N GLY A 100 -3.54 7.66 18.97
CA GLY A 100 -4.50 6.56 18.90
C GLY A 100 -5.42 6.51 20.12
N LEU A 101 -4.87 6.54 21.31
CA LEU A 101 -5.64 6.46 22.56
C LEU A 101 -6.47 7.75 22.82
N ALA A 102 -5.93 8.92 22.51
CA ALA A 102 -6.61 10.19 22.77
C ALA A 102 -7.76 10.48 21.82
N PHE A 103 -7.58 10.19 20.52
CA PHE A 103 -8.56 10.60 19.52
C PHE A 103 -9.40 9.44 18.96
N VAL A 104 -8.86 8.23 18.92
CA VAL A 104 -9.48 7.06 18.24
C VAL A 104 -9.28 5.78 19.04
N ASN A 105 -9.57 5.82 20.32
CA ASN A 105 -9.35 4.72 21.26
C ASN A 105 -10.09 3.42 20.84
N PRO A 106 -9.37 2.35 20.44
CA PRO A 106 -9.98 1.10 20.01
C PRO A 106 -10.60 0.29 21.16
N PHE A 107 -10.32 0.66 22.41
CA PHE A 107 -10.79 -0.02 23.63
C PHE A 107 -12.03 0.61 24.24
N ARG A 108 -12.69 1.52 23.52
CA ARG A 108 -13.89 2.19 24.02
C ARG A 108 -15.06 1.24 24.04
N THR A 109 -15.81 1.22 25.15
CA THR A 109 -16.98 0.36 25.35
C THR A 109 -18.28 1.11 25.15
N LEU A 110 -19.33 0.37 24.82
CA LEU A 110 -20.72 0.82 24.77
C LEU A 110 -21.33 0.70 26.19
N ALA A 111 -22.32 1.54 26.48
CA ALA A 111 -23.10 1.41 27.73
C ALA A 111 -23.92 0.11 27.77
N MET A 112 -24.36 -0.37 26.61
CA MET A 112 -25.03 -1.67 26.42
C MET A 112 -24.46 -2.37 25.21
N PRO A 113 -24.24 -3.69 25.24
CA PRO A 113 -23.77 -4.44 24.08
C PRO A 113 -24.72 -4.30 22.89
N ALA A 114 -24.15 -4.18 21.69
CA ALA A 114 -24.94 -4.21 20.46
C ALA A 114 -25.52 -5.63 20.22
N ILE A 115 -26.68 -5.69 19.59
CA ILE A 115 -27.41 -6.97 19.39
C ILE A 115 -26.69 -7.87 18.39
N GLY A 116 -26.23 -7.35 17.24
CA GLY A 116 -25.71 -8.14 16.11
C GLY A 116 -24.31 -7.75 15.63
N GLY A 117 -23.93 -6.49 15.79
CA GLY A 117 -22.77 -5.89 15.15
C GLY A 117 -22.98 -5.62 13.65
N PHE A 118 -22.26 -4.64 13.11
CA PHE A 118 -22.42 -4.23 11.71
C PHE A 118 -21.55 -5.02 10.73
N GLY A 119 -20.45 -5.61 11.20
CA GLY A 119 -19.46 -6.28 10.35
C GLY A 119 -18.63 -5.30 9.51
N LEU A 120 -17.73 -5.83 8.71
CA LEU A 120 -17.03 -5.07 7.70
C LEU A 120 -18.01 -4.51 6.66
N THR A 121 -17.66 -3.41 6.00
CA THR A 121 -18.35 -3.01 4.77
C THR A 121 -18.26 -4.15 3.76
N PRO A 122 -19.33 -4.51 3.04
CA PRO A 122 -19.34 -5.69 2.16
C PRO A 122 -18.13 -5.77 1.22
N ILE A 123 -17.77 -4.68 0.59
CA ILE A 123 -16.60 -4.57 -0.29
C ILE A 123 -15.26 -4.91 0.39
N LEU A 124 -15.19 -4.89 1.72
CA LEU A 124 -14.01 -5.26 2.50
C LEU A 124 -13.98 -6.75 2.88
N GLU A 125 -15.04 -7.50 2.65
CA GLU A 125 -15.08 -8.94 2.90
C GLU A 125 -14.46 -9.73 1.74
N HIS A 126 -13.17 -9.50 1.51
CA HIS A 126 -12.36 -10.17 0.49
C HIS A 126 -11.02 -10.63 1.09
N PRO A 127 -10.50 -11.83 0.73
CA PRO A 127 -9.23 -12.34 1.29
C PRO A 127 -8.03 -11.40 1.08
N ALA A 128 -7.94 -10.74 -0.07
CA ALA A 128 -6.86 -9.78 -0.32
C ALA A 128 -6.91 -8.60 0.67
N MET A 129 -8.11 -8.14 1.06
CA MET A 129 -8.27 -7.09 2.08
C MET A 129 -7.90 -7.54 3.49
N ALA A 130 -7.99 -8.83 3.80
CA ALA A 130 -7.51 -9.34 5.09
C ALA A 130 -5.98 -9.26 5.21
N ILE A 131 -5.25 -9.38 4.11
CA ILE A 131 -3.78 -9.46 4.08
C ILE A 131 -3.13 -8.12 3.69
N HIS A 132 -3.73 -7.39 2.75
CA HIS A 132 -3.18 -6.16 2.17
C HIS A 132 -2.78 -5.11 3.23
N PRO A 133 -3.64 -4.68 4.19
CA PRO A 133 -3.28 -3.60 5.11
C PRO A 133 -2.17 -3.96 6.09
N PRO A 134 -2.16 -5.14 6.76
CA PRO A 134 -1.04 -5.53 7.62
C PRO A 134 0.29 -5.61 6.86
N LEU A 135 0.29 -6.13 5.64
CA LEU A 135 1.48 -6.22 4.80
C LEU A 135 2.00 -4.84 4.39
N LEU A 136 1.09 -3.91 4.05
CA LEU A 136 1.44 -2.52 3.76
C LEU A 136 2.06 -1.86 4.99
N TYR A 137 1.46 -2.01 6.17
CA TYR A 137 1.98 -1.43 7.41
C TYR A 137 3.37 -1.97 7.75
N LEU A 138 3.62 -3.26 7.53
CA LEU A 138 4.95 -3.83 7.69
C LEU A 138 5.96 -3.18 6.74
N GLY A 139 5.61 -3.05 5.47
CA GLY A 139 6.46 -2.41 4.46
C GLY A 139 6.77 -0.95 4.79
N LEU A 140 5.76 -0.19 5.20
CA LEU A 140 5.91 1.21 5.62
C LEU A 140 6.76 1.34 6.88
N ALA A 141 6.56 0.51 7.90
CA ALA A 141 7.36 0.51 9.12
C ALA A 141 8.84 0.19 8.86
N CYS A 142 9.13 -0.68 7.89
CA CYS A 142 10.50 -1.02 7.49
C CYS A 142 11.29 0.14 6.86
N THR A 143 10.66 1.28 6.57
CA THR A 143 11.37 2.50 6.14
C THR A 143 12.05 3.24 7.30
N LEU A 144 11.57 3.09 8.55
CA LEU A 144 12.16 3.70 9.73
C LEU A 144 13.62 3.27 9.96
N PRO A 145 14.01 1.99 9.95
CA PRO A 145 15.40 1.58 10.14
C PRO A 145 16.37 2.18 9.12
N ALA A 146 15.94 2.39 7.88
CA ALA A 146 16.77 3.05 6.87
C ALA A 146 17.01 4.53 7.21
N CYS A 147 15.98 5.21 7.70
CA CYS A 147 16.09 6.58 8.22
C CYS A 147 17.05 6.64 9.43
N LEU A 148 16.93 5.71 10.38
CA LEU A 148 17.81 5.65 11.55
C LEU A 148 19.26 5.38 11.18
N ALA A 149 19.52 4.56 10.15
CA ALA A 149 20.85 4.29 9.65
C ALA A 149 21.57 5.54 9.11
N ALA A 150 20.82 6.55 8.66
CA ALA A 150 21.37 7.84 8.27
C ALA A 150 21.98 8.63 9.45
N PHE A 151 21.54 8.34 10.69
CA PHE A 151 22.11 8.92 11.92
C PHE A 151 23.33 8.18 12.44
N ASP A 152 23.39 6.88 12.23
CA ASP A 152 24.42 5.98 12.78
C ASP A 152 25.57 5.70 11.79
N ASN A 153 25.48 6.22 10.56
CA ASN A 153 26.39 5.90 9.44
C ASN A 153 26.48 4.38 9.13
N HIS A 154 25.51 3.58 9.57
CA HIS A 154 25.44 2.13 9.33
C HIS A 154 24.62 1.78 8.08
N VAL A 155 25.03 2.29 6.92
CA VAL A 155 24.32 2.17 5.63
C VAL A 155 24.05 0.71 5.21
N VAL A 156 24.91 -0.22 5.62
CA VAL A 156 24.77 -1.65 5.26
C VAL A 156 23.48 -2.26 5.81
N HIS A 157 23.06 -1.88 7.01
CA HIS A 157 21.82 -2.37 7.60
C HIS A 157 20.58 -1.73 6.93
N ALA A 158 20.67 -0.47 6.49
CA ALA A 158 19.59 0.22 5.80
C ALA A 158 19.10 -0.55 4.57
N ARG A 159 20.04 -1.09 3.76
CA ARG A 159 19.70 -1.81 2.53
C ARG A 159 18.80 -3.02 2.77
N ARG A 160 19.01 -3.79 3.83
CA ARG A 160 18.19 -4.97 4.14
C ARG A 160 16.74 -4.57 4.45
N TRP A 161 16.58 -3.54 5.26
CA TRP A 161 15.25 -3.02 5.63
C TRP A 161 14.53 -2.42 4.42
N LEU A 162 15.24 -1.68 3.56
CA LEU A 162 14.68 -1.15 2.33
C LEU A 162 14.25 -2.26 1.36
N LEU A 163 14.98 -3.38 1.28
CA LEU A 163 14.58 -4.52 0.44
C LEU A 163 13.34 -5.22 0.99
N VAL A 164 13.21 -5.35 2.30
CA VAL A 164 11.97 -5.87 2.94
C VAL A 164 10.82 -4.90 2.70
N SER A 165 11.05 -3.59 2.89
CA SER A 165 10.05 -2.56 2.58
C SER A 165 9.60 -2.63 1.12
N LEU A 166 10.54 -2.69 0.17
CA LEU A 166 10.25 -2.81 -1.26
C LEU A 166 9.34 -4.02 -1.56
N ALA A 167 9.69 -5.18 -0.99
CA ALA A 167 8.92 -6.41 -1.19
C ALA A 167 7.51 -6.32 -0.59
N CYS A 168 7.39 -5.87 0.66
CA CYS A 168 6.10 -5.78 1.34
C CYS A 168 5.18 -4.74 0.69
N VAL A 169 5.72 -3.56 0.32
CA VAL A 169 4.90 -2.49 -0.29
C VAL A 169 4.42 -2.90 -1.68
N VAL A 170 5.28 -3.50 -2.54
CA VAL A 170 4.83 -3.90 -3.88
C VAL A 170 3.81 -5.04 -3.84
N LEU A 171 3.97 -6.01 -2.93
CA LEU A 171 2.97 -7.06 -2.75
C LEU A 171 1.66 -6.51 -2.17
N ALA A 172 1.75 -5.59 -1.22
CA ALA A 172 0.57 -4.94 -0.68
C ALA A 172 -0.17 -4.14 -1.77
N MET A 173 0.53 -3.35 -2.58
CA MET A 173 -0.08 -2.64 -3.71
C MET A 173 -0.71 -3.60 -4.72
N ALA A 174 -0.06 -4.72 -5.03
CA ALA A 174 -0.61 -5.74 -5.92
C ALA A 174 -1.89 -6.39 -5.34
N LEU A 175 -1.90 -6.74 -4.05
CA LEU A 175 -3.08 -7.30 -3.39
C LEU A 175 -4.23 -6.29 -3.30
N GLY A 176 -3.93 -5.01 -3.01
CA GLY A 176 -4.93 -3.94 -3.02
C GLY A 176 -5.48 -3.68 -4.42
N GLY A 177 -4.61 -3.70 -5.45
CA GLY A 177 -5.01 -3.60 -6.86
C GLY A 177 -5.86 -4.80 -7.32
N LEU A 178 -5.51 -6.02 -6.91
CA LEU A 178 -6.29 -7.22 -7.19
C LEU A 178 -7.68 -7.15 -6.54
N TRP A 179 -7.74 -6.71 -5.28
CA TRP A 179 -9.01 -6.45 -4.61
C TRP A 179 -9.85 -5.42 -5.35
N SER A 180 -9.27 -4.28 -5.73
CA SER A 180 -9.96 -3.25 -6.52
C SER A 180 -10.47 -3.80 -7.85
N TYR A 181 -9.66 -4.60 -8.52
CA TYR A 181 -9.97 -5.24 -9.80
C TYR A 181 -11.17 -6.18 -9.72
N ILE A 182 -11.30 -6.92 -8.62
CA ILE A 182 -12.38 -7.90 -8.42
C ILE A 182 -13.65 -7.21 -7.87
N GLU A 183 -13.50 -6.42 -6.79
CA GLU A 183 -14.62 -5.95 -5.98
C GLU A 183 -15.18 -4.60 -6.41
N GLN A 184 -14.35 -3.74 -7.03
CA GLN A 184 -14.80 -2.41 -7.35
C GLN A 184 -15.42 -2.34 -8.76
N GLY A 185 -16.66 -1.88 -8.84
CA GLY A 185 -17.43 -1.85 -10.08
C GLY A 185 -16.91 -0.91 -11.19
N TRP A 186 -15.86 -0.10 -10.95
CA TRP A 186 -15.23 0.68 -12.01
C TRP A 186 -14.25 -0.13 -12.86
N GLY A 187 -13.96 -1.37 -12.44
CA GLY A 187 -13.28 -2.37 -13.22
C GLY A 187 -11.78 -2.14 -13.40
N GLY A 188 -11.12 -1.26 -12.66
CA GLY A 188 -9.68 -1.04 -12.73
C GLY A 188 -8.94 -1.57 -11.51
N TYR A 189 -7.62 -1.71 -11.64
CA TYR A 189 -6.76 -2.12 -10.54
C TYR A 189 -6.03 -0.94 -9.87
N TRP A 190 -6.10 0.27 -10.43
CA TRP A 190 -5.43 1.47 -9.96
C TRP A 190 -6.20 2.73 -10.33
N ALA A 191 -6.73 3.43 -9.34
CA ALA A 191 -7.59 4.60 -9.51
C ALA A 191 -6.86 5.94 -9.48
N TRP A 192 -5.56 5.96 -9.16
CA TRP A 192 -4.79 7.17 -8.83
C TRP A 192 -5.38 7.90 -7.62
N ASP A 193 -5.97 7.15 -6.72
CA ASP A 193 -6.48 7.65 -5.45
C ASP A 193 -5.35 8.18 -4.57
N PRO A 194 -5.56 9.24 -3.76
CA PRO A 194 -4.52 9.78 -2.89
C PRO A 194 -3.87 8.74 -1.96
N VAL A 195 -4.62 7.72 -1.51
CA VAL A 195 -4.09 6.63 -0.66
C VAL A 195 -3.17 5.72 -1.46
N GLU A 196 -3.57 5.33 -2.65
CA GLU A 196 -2.74 4.55 -3.59
C GLU A 196 -1.45 5.31 -3.92
N ASN A 197 -1.57 6.59 -4.25
CA ASN A 197 -0.44 7.46 -4.58
C ASN A 197 0.57 7.55 -3.43
N THR A 198 0.12 7.59 -2.16
CA THR A 198 1.05 7.62 -1.01
C THR A 198 1.89 6.35 -0.93
N SER A 199 1.30 5.18 -1.18
CA SER A 199 2.02 3.90 -1.21
C SER A 199 3.03 3.85 -2.36
N LEU A 200 2.64 4.31 -3.55
CA LEU A 200 3.51 4.41 -4.72
C LEU A 200 4.71 5.35 -4.46
N MET A 201 4.47 6.51 -3.84
CA MET A 201 5.54 7.45 -3.48
C MET A 201 6.57 6.83 -2.53
N VAL A 202 6.13 6.10 -1.51
CA VAL A 202 7.04 5.38 -0.60
C VAL A 202 7.82 4.32 -1.36
N TRP A 203 7.16 3.51 -2.21
CA TRP A 203 7.81 2.47 -3.01
C TRP A 203 8.88 3.05 -3.95
N LEU A 204 8.59 4.16 -4.65
CA LEU A 204 9.54 4.84 -5.52
C LEU A 204 10.72 5.41 -4.74
N ALA A 205 10.49 6.02 -3.57
CA ALA A 205 11.55 6.53 -2.71
C ALA A 205 12.46 5.42 -2.19
N VAL A 206 11.88 4.27 -1.79
CA VAL A 206 12.63 3.07 -1.41
C VAL A 206 13.47 2.56 -2.59
N LEU A 207 12.90 2.49 -3.79
CA LEU A 207 13.60 2.10 -5.01
C LEU A 207 14.79 3.02 -5.28
N ILE A 208 14.61 4.33 -5.22
CA ILE A 208 15.66 5.33 -5.38
C ILE A 208 16.73 5.13 -4.31
N ALA A 209 16.35 5.02 -3.04
CA ALA A 209 17.29 4.85 -1.93
C ALA A 209 18.15 3.58 -2.08
N ILE A 210 17.57 2.44 -2.49
CA ILE A 210 18.32 1.19 -2.73
C ILE A 210 19.38 1.34 -3.81
N HIS A 211 19.10 2.10 -4.87
CA HIS A 211 19.96 2.21 -6.04
C HIS A 211 20.97 3.37 -5.96
N THR A 212 20.66 4.38 -5.15
CA THR A 212 21.56 5.53 -4.95
C THR A 212 22.47 5.35 -3.75
N GLN A 213 22.36 4.24 -3.01
CA GLN A 213 23.30 3.93 -1.93
C GLN A 213 24.71 3.65 -2.49
N PRO A 214 25.56 4.63 -2.69
CA PRO A 214 26.95 4.42 -2.90
C PRO A 214 27.67 4.77 -1.62
N ARG A 215 28.36 3.87 -1.20
CA ARG A 215 29.67 3.94 -0.58
C ARG A 215 29.83 4.85 0.64
N TRP A 216 29.24 6.03 0.74
CA TRP A 216 29.17 6.89 1.96
C TRP A 216 28.13 7.98 1.78
N PRO A 217 27.25 8.19 2.76
CA PRO A 217 26.20 9.18 2.63
C PRO A 217 26.77 10.59 2.78
N ASP A 218 26.94 11.27 1.65
CA ASP A 218 26.91 12.73 1.64
C ASP A 218 25.55 13.25 2.11
N ALA A 219 25.36 14.55 2.19
CA ALA A 219 24.10 15.15 2.62
C ALA A 219 22.91 14.62 1.79
N LEU A 220 23.08 14.48 0.47
CA LEU A 220 22.05 13.97 -0.43
C LEU A 220 21.75 12.48 -0.15
N GLY A 221 22.78 11.64 0.02
CA GLY A 221 22.60 10.23 0.32
C GLY A 221 21.85 10.00 1.63
N ARG A 222 22.11 10.83 2.67
CA ARG A 222 21.34 10.81 3.92
C ARG A 222 19.88 11.24 3.71
N MET A 223 19.64 12.31 2.96
CA MET A 223 18.29 12.76 2.65
C MET A 223 17.50 11.68 1.91
N LEU A 224 18.11 10.97 0.96
CA LEU A 224 17.48 9.86 0.23
C LEU A 224 17.18 8.65 1.13
N LEU A 225 17.95 8.40 2.19
CA LEU A 225 17.64 7.37 3.19
C LEU A 225 16.48 7.77 4.11
N MET A 226 16.33 9.06 4.40
CA MET A 226 15.25 9.59 5.24
C MET A 226 13.93 9.75 4.48
N LEU A 227 13.99 9.98 3.17
CA LEU A 227 12.83 10.29 2.33
C LEU A 227 11.72 9.24 2.40
N PRO A 228 11.96 7.91 2.31
CA PRO A 228 10.90 6.92 2.41
C PRO A 228 10.09 7.01 3.72
N TRP A 229 10.78 7.26 4.83
CA TRP A 229 10.14 7.42 6.13
C TRP A 229 9.31 8.71 6.22
N LEU A 230 9.83 9.82 5.73
CA LEU A 230 9.07 11.09 5.68
C LEU A 230 7.82 10.97 4.80
N LEU A 231 7.91 10.28 3.67
CA LEU A 231 6.76 9.99 2.82
C LEU A 231 5.76 9.04 3.48
N THR A 232 6.24 8.10 4.32
CA THR A 232 5.37 7.25 5.15
C THR A 232 4.55 8.09 6.14
N LEU A 233 5.18 9.02 6.85
CA LEU A 233 4.50 9.90 7.79
C LEU A 233 3.52 10.85 7.08
N MET A 234 3.94 11.45 5.96
CA MET A 234 3.10 12.31 5.14
C MET A 234 1.90 11.53 4.57
N GLY A 235 2.13 10.33 4.07
CA GLY A 235 1.07 9.44 3.59
C GLY A 235 0.07 9.10 4.69
N ALA A 236 0.54 8.75 5.88
CA ALA A 236 -0.32 8.52 7.04
C ALA A 236 -1.18 9.75 7.39
N CYS A 237 -0.62 10.96 7.25
CA CYS A 237 -1.35 12.21 7.43
C CYS A 237 -2.47 12.36 6.38
N ILE A 238 -2.15 12.25 5.08
CA ILE A 238 -3.10 12.41 3.98
C ILE A 238 -4.26 11.41 4.12
N VAL A 239 -3.94 10.13 4.31
CA VAL A 239 -4.92 9.03 4.40
C VAL A 239 -5.89 9.21 5.57
N ARG A 240 -5.44 9.78 6.70
CA ARG A 240 -6.20 9.82 7.96
C ARG A 240 -6.82 11.18 8.28
N SER A 241 -6.46 12.23 7.53
CA SER A 241 -6.95 13.60 7.78
C SER A 241 -8.40 13.83 7.33
N GLY A 242 -8.86 13.09 6.32
CA GLY A 242 -10.13 13.36 5.64
C GLY A 242 -10.08 14.59 4.72
N SER A 243 -8.89 15.12 4.45
CA SER A 243 -8.71 16.31 3.62
C SER A 243 -8.81 16.05 2.13
N THR A 244 -8.79 14.77 1.71
CA THR A 244 -8.93 14.38 0.30
C THR A 244 -10.06 13.36 0.12
N PRO A 245 -10.94 13.54 -0.88
CA PRO A 245 -11.85 12.48 -1.26
C PRO A 245 -11.07 11.23 -1.66
N SER A 246 -11.41 10.07 -1.12
CA SER A 246 -10.75 8.80 -1.39
C SER A 246 -11.73 7.65 -1.32
N ILE A 247 -11.59 6.71 -2.24
CA ILE A 247 -12.31 5.42 -2.18
C ILE A 247 -11.86 4.57 -0.98
N HIS A 248 -10.71 4.88 -0.39
CA HIS A 248 -10.17 4.27 0.84
C HIS A 248 -10.51 5.07 2.12
N GLY A 249 -11.50 5.94 2.07
CA GLY A 249 -11.91 6.83 3.16
C GLY A 249 -12.59 6.15 4.36
N PHE A 250 -12.29 4.89 4.65
CA PHE A 250 -12.93 4.07 5.69
C PHE A 250 -12.63 4.52 7.13
N GLY A 251 -11.69 5.41 7.33
CA GLY A 251 -11.31 5.85 8.66
C GLY A 251 -10.55 7.16 8.62
N GLN A 252 -11.27 8.28 8.65
CA GLN A 252 -10.71 9.62 8.57
C GLN A 252 -11.14 10.45 9.79
N ARG A 253 -10.19 11.20 10.35
CA ARG A 253 -10.44 12.14 11.45
C ARG A 253 -9.42 13.29 11.42
N ALA A 254 -9.90 14.50 11.27
CA ALA A 254 -9.05 15.70 11.14
C ALA A 254 -8.04 15.86 12.28
N SER A 255 -8.43 15.59 13.55
CA SER A 255 -7.52 15.67 14.70
C SER A 255 -6.33 14.72 14.59
N VAL A 256 -6.53 13.52 14.07
CA VAL A 256 -5.46 12.55 13.79
C VAL A 256 -4.56 13.06 12.67
N GLY A 257 -5.15 13.57 11.59
CA GLY A 257 -4.42 14.16 10.47
C GLY A 257 -3.51 15.32 10.89
N TRP A 258 -4.03 16.29 11.63
CA TRP A 258 -3.24 17.43 12.13
C TRP A 258 -2.11 17.00 13.06
N SER A 259 -2.37 16.02 13.95
CA SER A 259 -1.33 15.49 14.84
C SER A 259 -0.21 14.80 14.07
N LEU A 260 -0.55 14.02 13.02
CA LEU A 260 0.44 13.39 12.14
C LEU A 260 1.21 14.42 11.31
N LEU A 261 0.56 15.50 10.87
CA LEU A 261 1.23 16.60 10.18
C LEU A 261 2.26 17.29 11.09
N ALA A 262 1.94 17.51 12.35
CA ALA A 262 2.87 18.07 13.33
C ALA A 262 4.09 17.16 13.54
N ILE A 263 3.89 15.85 13.67
CA ILE A 263 4.98 14.85 13.78
C ILE A 263 5.83 14.86 12.50
N THR A 264 5.21 14.92 11.33
CA THR A 264 5.92 14.96 10.04
C THR A 264 6.77 16.23 9.95
N GLY A 265 6.20 17.38 10.26
CA GLY A 265 6.92 18.66 10.27
C GLY A 265 8.11 18.67 11.24
N ALA A 266 7.91 18.19 12.47
CA ALA A 266 9.00 18.04 13.44
C ALA A 266 10.11 17.13 12.95
N SER A 267 9.75 16.02 12.29
CA SER A 267 10.72 15.10 11.69
C SER A 267 11.49 15.75 10.54
N VAL A 268 10.84 16.51 9.67
CA VAL A 268 11.49 17.28 8.59
C VAL A 268 12.49 18.28 9.15
N VAL A 269 12.10 19.07 10.16
CA VAL A 269 12.98 20.03 10.81
C VAL A 269 14.19 19.35 11.46
N LEU A 270 13.96 18.25 12.19
CA LEU A 270 15.04 17.47 12.80
C LEU A 270 16.03 16.97 11.73
N PHE A 271 15.53 16.38 10.66
CA PHE A 271 16.38 15.78 9.62
C PHE A 271 17.13 16.83 8.81
N ALA A 272 16.50 17.96 8.52
CA ALA A 272 17.15 19.07 7.84
C ALA A 272 18.30 19.66 8.70
N THR A 273 18.08 19.80 10.01
CA THR A 273 19.11 20.29 10.94
C THR A 273 20.27 19.32 11.07
N LEU A 274 20.01 18.02 11.12
CA LEU A 274 21.05 16.98 11.17
C LEU A 274 21.86 16.91 9.87
N ALA A 275 21.18 16.98 8.72
CA ALA A 275 21.86 17.00 7.43
C ALA A 275 22.81 18.21 7.28
N ARG A 276 22.42 19.39 7.78
CA ARG A 276 23.25 20.59 7.79
C ARG A 276 24.45 20.47 8.72
N ARG A 277 24.26 19.92 9.93
CA ARG A 277 25.35 19.82 10.96
C ARG A 277 26.45 18.85 10.56
N GLN A 278 26.15 17.81 9.81
CA GLN A 278 27.12 16.77 9.46
C GLN A 278 28.05 17.15 8.29
N GLY A 279 27.84 18.30 7.63
CA GLY A 279 28.71 18.87 6.62
C GLY A 279 29.00 17.98 5.40
N ASN A 280 29.59 18.55 4.37
CA ASN A 280 30.09 17.81 3.20
C ASN A 280 31.53 17.33 3.49
N GLN A 281 31.67 16.24 4.23
CA GLN A 281 33.01 15.70 4.52
C GLN A 281 33.64 14.87 3.39
N HIS A 282 32.89 14.60 2.30
CA HIS A 282 33.36 13.79 1.18
C HIS A 282 32.96 14.37 -0.18
N PRO A 283 33.80 14.11 -1.23
CA PRO A 283 33.56 14.70 -2.54
C PRO A 283 32.20 14.24 -3.11
N ARG A 284 31.51 15.19 -3.70
CA ARG A 284 30.23 15.04 -4.39
C ARG A 284 30.27 13.82 -5.30
N VAL A 285 29.58 12.76 -4.94
CA VAL A 285 29.27 11.70 -5.88
C VAL A 285 28.41 12.33 -6.98
N ALA A 286 29.00 12.49 -8.14
CA ALA A 286 28.33 13.13 -9.24
C ALA A 286 27.06 12.35 -9.59
N LEU A 287 25.90 13.00 -9.56
CA LEU A 287 24.62 12.53 -10.11
C LEU A 287 24.76 12.05 -11.58
N ARG A 288 25.90 12.31 -12.21
CA ARG A 288 26.25 11.91 -13.59
C ARG A 288 26.19 10.39 -13.85
N SER A 289 26.29 9.53 -12.83
CA SER A 289 26.28 8.06 -13.00
C SER A 289 24.94 7.39 -12.60
N THR A 290 23.90 8.15 -12.22
CA THR A 290 22.60 7.57 -11.93
C THR A 290 21.97 7.01 -13.19
N ALA A 291 21.66 5.71 -13.17
CA ALA A 291 21.00 5.04 -14.28
C ALA A 291 19.68 5.76 -14.64
N MET A 292 19.33 5.80 -15.91
CA MET A 292 18.13 6.45 -16.41
C MET A 292 16.87 6.02 -15.65
N ASN A 293 16.75 4.75 -15.28
CA ASN A 293 15.62 4.22 -14.51
C ASN A 293 15.44 4.92 -13.15
N ILE A 294 16.55 5.32 -12.48
CA ILE A 294 16.46 6.05 -11.20
C ILE A 294 15.96 7.47 -11.44
N ARG A 295 16.37 8.11 -12.53
CA ARG A 295 15.88 9.44 -12.89
C ARG A 295 14.39 9.41 -13.25
N LEU A 296 13.96 8.39 -13.99
CA LEU A 296 12.54 8.17 -14.29
C LEU A 296 11.73 7.92 -13.02
N ALA A 297 12.22 7.09 -12.09
CA ALA A 297 11.58 6.88 -10.80
C ALA A 297 11.45 8.18 -9.99
N ALA A 298 12.48 9.04 -10.01
CA ALA A 298 12.45 10.34 -9.34
C ALA A 298 11.45 11.31 -10.00
N ILE A 299 11.36 11.31 -11.33
CA ILE A 299 10.38 12.11 -12.08
C ILE A 299 8.94 11.63 -11.76
N ILE A 300 8.70 10.31 -11.77
CA ILE A 300 7.40 9.72 -11.43
C ILE A 300 7.03 10.07 -9.97
N LEU A 301 7.99 9.98 -9.05
CA LEU A 301 7.77 10.37 -7.65
C LEU A 301 7.37 11.85 -7.56
N LEU A 302 8.06 12.74 -8.26
CA LEU A 302 7.76 14.18 -8.24
C LEU A 302 6.37 14.47 -8.83
N ILE A 303 6.00 13.84 -9.95
CA ILE A 303 4.69 13.99 -10.58
C ILE A 303 3.59 13.49 -9.64
N THR A 304 3.78 12.32 -9.03
CA THR A 304 2.81 11.74 -8.09
C THR A 304 2.66 12.62 -6.85
N LEU A 305 3.77 13.10 -6.29
CA LEU A 305 3.79 14.00 -5.13
C LEU A 305 3.06 15.32 -5.45
N THR A 306 3.42 15.96 -6.55
CA THR A 306 2.82 17.23 -6.97
C THR A 306 1.33 17.08 -7.23
N GLY A 307 0.93 16.05 -8.00
CA GLY A 307 -0.47 15.80 -8.32
C GLY A 307 -1.32 15.44 -7.08
N THR A 308 -0.72 14.79 -6.07
CA THR A 308 -1.42 14.43 -4.83
C THR A 308 -1.54 15.62 -3.88
N LEU A 309 -0.52 16.50 -3.82
CA LEU A 309 -0.53 17.68 -2.94
C LEU A 309 -1.24 18.89 -3.55
N ALA A 310 -1.25 19.03 -4.87
CA ALA A 310 -1.85 20.19 -5.54
C ALA A 310 -3.32 20.41 -5.16
N PRO A 311 -4.22 19.41 -5.10
CA PRO A 311 -5.59 19.59 -4.64
C PRO A 311 -5.67 20.15 -3.22
N LEU A 312 -4.84 19.64 -2.30
CA LEU A 312 -4.79 20.12 -0.91
C LEU A 312 -4.37 21.57 -0.81
N LEU A 313 -3.39 21.98 -1.61
CA LEU A 313 -2.92 23.37 -1.65
C LEU A 313 -4.00 24.28 -2.26
N VAL A 314 -4.64 23.87 -3.34
CA VAL A 314 -5.72 24.64 -3.97
C VAL A 314 -6.88 24.82 -3.00
N ASP A 315 -7.32 23.77 -2.31
CA ASP A 315 -8.40 23.84 -1.31
C ASP A 315 -8.03 24.79 -0.16
N LEU A 316 -6.80 24.71 0.35
CA LEU A 316 -6.29 25.57 1.42
C LEU A 316 -6.33 27.06 1.05
N PHE A 317 -5.99 27.43 -0.19
CA PHE A 317 -5.91 28.83 -0.62
C PHE A 317 -7.19 29.37 -1.26
N THR A 318 -8.07 28.51 -1.77
CA THR A 318 -9.25 28.93 -2.52
C THR A 318 -10.57 28.48 -1.89
N SER A 319 -10.53 27.60 -0.87
CA SER A 319 -11.70 26.94 -0.29
C SER A 319 -12.61 26.27 -1.34
N ARG A 320 -12.01 25.83 -2.45
CA ARG A 320 -12.69 25.12 -3.54
C ARG A 320 -12.15 23.70 -3.61
N PRO A 321 -13.01 22.69 -3.51
CA PRO A 321 -12.58 21.30 -3.65
C PRO A 321 -11.96 21.11 -5.04
N ALA A 322 -10.72 20.66 -5.06
CA ALA A 322 -9.98 20.34 -6.28
C ALA A 322 -9.67 18.85 -6.32
N ALA A 323 -9.61 18.29 -7.53
CA ALA A 323 -9.19 16.91 -7.74
C ALA A 323 -8.34 16.81 -9.00
N VAL A 324 -7.25 16.06 -8.93
CA VAL A 324 -6.44 15.70 -10.10
C VAL A 324 -6.96 14.37 -10.64
N ARG A 325 -7.43 14.38 -11.89
CA ARG A 325 -7.95 13.18 -12.54
C ARG A 325 -6.84 12.17 -12.87
N GLY A 326 -7.17 10.89 -12.89
CA GLY A 326 -6.23 9.81 -13.19
C GLY A 326 -5.48 9.98 -14.52
N ARG A 327 -6.12 10.61 -15.53
CA ARG A 327 -5.50 10.93 -16.83
C ARG A 327 -4.26 11.82 -16.72
N PHE A 328 -4.16 12.67 -15.69
CA PHE A 328 -2.96 13.45 -15.43
C PHE A 328 -1.77 12.52 -15.16
N TYR A 329 -1.92 11.60 -14.24
CA TYR A 329 -0.85 10.68 -13.86
C TYR A 329 -0.51 9.71 -14.99
N SER A 330 -1.49 9.07 -15.58
CA SER A 330 -1.27 8.11 -16.66
C SER A 330 -0.65 8.74 -17.91
N GLY A 331 -0.96 10.01 -18.18
CA GLY A 331 -0.37 10.76 -19.31
C GLY A 331 1.14 10.99 -19.18
N PHE A 332 1.70 11.01 -17.96
CA PHE A 332 3.14 11.13 -17.73
C PHE A 332 3.79 9.78 -17.42
N ILE A 333 3.14 8.96 -16.62
CA ILE A 333 3.74 7.71 -16.10
C ILE A 333 3.74 6.63 -17.18
N GLY A 334 2.73 6.56 -18.02
CA GLY A 334 2.68 5.62 -19.15
C GLY A 334 3.89 5.78 -20.09
N PRO A 335 4.14 6.97 -20.66
CA PRO A 335 5.33 7.22 -21.47
C PRO A 335 6.65 6.96 -20.73
N ALA A 336 6.74 7.33 -19.44
CA ALA A 336 7.94 7.08 -18.64
C ALA A 336 8.20 5.56 -18.44
N ALA A 337 7.14 4.76 -18.28
CA ALA A 337 7.23 3.31 -18.20
C ALA A 337 7.74 2.72 -19.53
N VAL A 338 7.23 3.16 -20.66
CA VAL A 338 7.70 2.72 -22.00
C VAL A 338 9.18 3.06 -22.18
N VAL A 339 9.59 4.29 -21.83
CA VAL A 339 11.00 4.71 -21.90
C VAL A 339 11.89 3.88 -20.96
N ALA A 340 11.38 3.37 -19.85
CA ALA A 340 12.16 2.54 -18.91
C ALA A 340 12.51 1.16 -19.50
N VAL A 341 11.72 0.60 -20.42
CA VAL A 341 11.88 -0.77 -20.96
C VAL A 341 13.29 -1.04 -21.50
N PRO A 342 13.86 -0.27 -22.46
CA PRO A 342 15.19 -0.57 -22.98
C PRO A 342 16.28 -0.52 -21.91
N PHE A 343 16.15 0.35 -20.91
CA PHE A 343 17.11 0.43 -19.81
C PHE A 343 16.97 -0.74 -18.84
N LEU A 344 15.75 -1.26 -18.62
CA LEU A 344 15.51 -2.49 -17.86
C LEU A 344 16.11 -3.70 -18.57
N ILE A 345 15.92 -3.83 -19.88
CA ILE A 345 16.51 -4.90 -20.69
C ILE A 345 18.04 -4.82 -20.66
N ALA A 346 18.62 -3.62 -20.84
CA ALA A 346 20.07 -3.44 -20.75
C ALA A 346 20.60 -3.79 -19.33
N ARG A 347 19.84 -3.49 -18.30
CA ARG A 347 20.16 -3.85 -16.93
C ARG A 347 20.13 -5.35 -16.70
N LEU A 348 19.11 -6.04 -17.19
CA LEU A 348 19.00 -7.51 -17.12
C LEU A 348 20.19 -8.22 -17.74
N ARG A 349 20.63 -7.76 -18.92
CA ARG A 349 21.81 -8.33 -19.62
C ARG A 349 23.10 -8.19 -18.81
N ARG A 350 23.21 -7.18 -17.95
CA ARG A 350 24.39 -6.87 -17.12
C ARG A 350 24.31 -7.43 -15.71
N THR A 351 23.14 -7.91 -15.29
CA THR A 351 22.94 -8.36 -13.91
C THR A 351 23.06 -9.87 -13.84
N THR A 352 24.21 -10.35 -13.39
CA THR A 352 24.46 -11.78 -13.13
C THR A 352 24.13 -12.22 -11.70
N SER A 353 23.63 -11.29 -10.87
CA SER A 353 23.40 -11.48 -9.44
C SER A 353 21.96 -11.83 -9.09
N ARG A 354 21.75 -12.18 -7.80
CA ARG A 354 20.42 -12.48 -7.21
C ARG A 354 19.36 -11.39 -7.43
N GLY A 355 19.73 -10.16 -7.79
CA GLY A 355 18.82 -9.07 -8.15
C GLY A 355 18.21 -9.21 -9.55
N TRP A 356 18.63 -10.18 -10.36
CA TRP A 356 18.09 -10.40 -11.70
C TRP A 356 16.57 -10.59 -11.69
N LEU A 357 16.06 -11.41 -10.75
CA LEU A 357 14.63 -11.69 -10.65
C LEU A 357 13.80 -10.43 -10.39
N ALA A 358 14.28 -9.50 -9.53
CA ALA A 358 13.58 -8.24 -9.27
C ALA A 358 13.53 -7.34 -10.53
N HIS A 359 14.62 -7.29 -11.31
CA HIS A 359 14.63 -6.50 -12.54
C HIS A 359 13.81 -7.15 -13.67
N ALA A 360 13.80 -8.48 -13.75
CA ALA A 360 12.90 -9.22 -14.66
C ALA A 360 11.44 -8.96 -14.27
N GLY A 361 11.12 -9.01 -12.98
CA GLY A 361 9.79 -8.69 -12.46
C GLY A 361 9.38 -7.24 -12.78
N ALA A 362 10.31 -6.29 -12.67
CA ALA A 362 10.03 -4.90 -13.06
C ALA A 362 9.71 -4.77 -14.55
N LEU A 363 10.40 -5.50 -15.42
CA LEU A 363 10.09 -5.52 -16.85
C LEU A 363 8.71 -6.14 -17.11
N VAL A 364 8.41 -7.28 -16.48
CA VAL A 364 7.11 -7.96 -16.60
C VAL A 364 5.98 -7.04 -16.12
N LEU A 365 6.15 -6.37 -14.97
CA LEU A 365 5.18 -5.42 -14.43
C LEU A 365 4.93 -4.25 -15.40
N VAL A 366 5.99 -3.66 -15.95
CA VAL A 366 5.87 -2.55 -16.90
C VAL A 366 5.15 -2.99 -18.18
N VAL A 367 5.40 -4.21 -18.67
CA VAL A 367 4.66 -4.75 -19.83
C VAL A 367 3.18 -4.95 -19.49
N GLY A 368 2.84 -5.47 -18.32
CA GLY A 368 1.45 -5.61 -17.86
C GLY A 368 0.74 -4.25 -17.76
N ILE A 369 1.39 -3.26 -17.14
CA ILE A 369 0.86 -1.89 -17.05
C ILE A 369 0.69 -1.27 -18.46
N ALA A 370 1.63 -1.45 -19.37
CA ALA A 370 1.50 -0.96 -20.74
C ALA A 370 0.37 -1.67 -21.47
N ALA A 371 0.18 -2.96 -21.27
CA ALA A 371 -0.93 -3.70 -21.88
C ALA A 371 -2.30 -3.20 -21.39
N SER A 372 -2.42 -2.80 -20.13
CA SER A 372 -3.68 -2.26 -19.58
C SER A 372 -4.09 -0.92 -20.20
N THR A 373 -3.22 -0.24 -20.95
CA THR A 373 -3.63 0.94 -21.74
C THR A 373 -4.53 0.59 -22.94
N PHE A 374 -4.61 -0.68 -23.30
CA PHE A 374 -5.49 -1.21 -24.34
C PHE A 374 -6.78 -1.82 -23.79
N ASP A 375 -7.10 -1.58 -22.52
CA ASP A 375 -8.36 -1.97 -21.92
C ASP A 375 -9.53 -1.36 -22.69
N THR A 376 -10.60 -2.15 -22.88
CA THR A 376 -11.84 -1.67 -23.50
C THR A 376 -12.99 -1.79 -22.51
N SER A 377 -13.94 -0.88 -22.62
CA SER A 377 -15.17 -0.86 -21.85
C SER A 377 -16.34 -0.55 -22.77
N ASN A 378 -17.31 -1.45 -22.85
CA ASN A 378 -18.45 -1.33 -23.75
C ASN A 378 -19.74 -1.64 -22.98
N ALA A 379 -20.67 -0.67 -22.94
CA ALA A 379 -21.99 -0.87 -22.37
C ALA A 379 -22.94 -1.42 -23.43
N VAL A 380 -23.72 -2.44 -23.07
CA VAL A 380 -24.73 -3.06 -23.95
C VAL A 380 -26.01 -3.39 -23.18
N ILE A 381 -27.13 -3.36 -23.91
CA ILE A 381 -28.43 -3.79 -23.39
C ILE A 381 -28.77 -5.14 -24.04
N VAL A 382 -29.11 -6.13 -23.21
CA VAL A 382 -29.39 -7.51 -23.65
C VAL A 382 -30.72 -7.95 -23.10
N GLY A 383 -31.69 -8.21 -24.00
CA GLY A 383 -33.01 -8.76 -23.64
C GLY A 383 -32.93 -10.25 -23.23
N PRO A 384 -34.00 -10.78 -22.63
CA PRO A 384 -34.06 -12.19 -22.27
C PRO A 384 -33.98 -13.10 -23.50
N GLY A 385 -33.07 -14.09 -23.45
CA GLY A 385 -32.80 -14.99 -24.57
C GLY A 385 -32.07 -14.36 -25.75
N ALA A 386 -31.80 -13.05 -25.73
CA ALA A 386 -31.13 -12.35 -26.82
C ALA A 386 -29.63 -12.58 -26.79
N THR A 387 -29.03 -12.51 -27.99
CA THR A 387 -27.60 -12.58 -28.21
C THR A 387 -27.09 -11.26 -28.80
N VAL A 388 -25.99 -10.74 -28.24
CA VAL A 388 -25.29 -9.55 -28.74
C VAL A 388 -23.84 -9.88 -29.02
N HIS A 389 -23.24 -9.13 -29.95
CA HIS A 389 -21.80 -9.21 -30.23
C HIS A 389 -21.12 -7.91 -29.81
N VAL A 390 -20.21 -7.98 -28.87
CA VAL A 390 -19.49 -6.82 -28.32
C VAL A 390 -18.06 -7.18 -27.98
N ALA A 391 -17.11 -6.30 -28.33
CA ALA A 391 -15.67 -6.50 -28.10
C ALA A 391 -15.12 -7.84 -28.66
N GLY A 392 -15.73 -8.36 -29.75
CA GLY A 392 -15.38 -9.64 -30.34
C GLY A 392 -15.85 -10.85 -29.52
N LEU A 393 -16.81 -10.68 -28.60
CA LEU A 393 -17.42 -11.73 -27.79
C LEU A 393 -18.90 -11.88 -28.21
N LYS A 394 -19.39 -13.12 -28.17
CA LYS A 394 -20.80 -13.45 -28.33
C LYS A 394 -21.41 -13.65 -26.93
N ILE A 395 -22.32 -12.77 -26.52
CA ILE A 395 -22.94 -12.79 -25.20
C ILE A 395 -24.44 -13.07 -25.35
N THR A 396 -24.92 -14.11 -24.71
CA THR A 396 -26.35 -14.50 -24.68
C THR A 396 -26.88 -14.38 -23.27
N ASN A 397 -27.94 -13.61 -23.06
CA ASN A 397 -28.63 -13.51 -21.78
C ASN A 397 -29.61 -14.69 -21.64
N LEU A 398 -29.26 -15.64 -20.81
CA LEU A 398 -30.06 -16.88 -20.64
C LEU A 398 -31.15 -16.70 -19.62
N GLN A 399 -30.84 -16.07 -18.50
CA GLN A 399 -31.79 -15.93 -17.39
C GLN A 399 -31.33 -14.84 -16.42
N LEU A 400 -32.31 -14.13 -15.86
CA LEU A 400 -32.09 -13.29 -14.68
C LEU A 400 -32.66 -14.03 -13.46
N ARG A 401 -31.91 -14.12 -12.37
CA ARG A 401 -32.29 -14.77 -11.11
C ARG A 401 -32.28 -13.76 -9.99
N VAL A 402 -33.18 -13.91 -9.05
CA VAL A 402 -33.15 -13.23 -7.76
C VAL A 402 -32.95 -14.30 -6.71
N GLU A 403 -31.89 -14.16 -5.92
CA GLU A 403 -31.51 -15.13 -4.90
C GLU A 403 -31.04 -14.44 -3.62
N ASP A 404 -30.91 -15.20 -2.54
CA ASP A 404 -30.31 -14.68 -1.31
C ASP A 404 -28.86 -14.28 -1.57
N GLY A 405 -28.48 -13.09 -1.12
CA GLY A 405 -27.12 -12.61 -1.25
C GLY A 405 -26.17 -13.23 -0.22
N PRO A 406 -24.87 -12.86 -0.26
CA PRO A 406 -23.83 -13.47 0.58
C PRO A 406 -23.97 -13.17 2.08
N ARG A 407 -24.87 -12.26 2.47
CA ARG A 407 -25.18 -11.92 3.87
C ARG A 407 -26.66 -12.16 4.18
N GLN A 408 -26.99 -12.42 5.44
CA GLN A 408 -28.35 -12.72 5.88
C GLN A 408 -29.42 -11.71 5.48
N LEU A 409 -29.07 -10.43 5.34
CA LEU A 409 -29.99 -9.35 4.94
C LEU A 409 -29.62 -8.77 3.58
N SER A 410 -29.19 -9.62 2.65
CA SER A 410 -28.88 -9.18 1.29
C SER A 410 -29.65 -9.99 0.25
N THR A 411 -29.93 -9.35 -0.88
CA THR A 411 -30.58 -9.95 -2.04
C THR A 411 -29.71 -9.69 -3.26
N ALA A 412 -29.42 -10.73 -4.02
CA ALA A 412 -28.65 -10.66 -5.25
C ALA A 412 -29.57 -10.79 -6.47
N VAL A 413 -29.37 -9.91 -7.44
CA VAL A 413 -29.87 -10.07 -8.81
C VAL A 413 -28.72 -10.56 -9.65
N VAL A 414 -28.80 -11.79 -10.12
CA VAL A 414 -27.72 -12.48 -10.86
C VAL A 414 -28.13 -12.66 -12.31
N ALA A 415 -27.33 -12.17 -13.24
CA ALA A 415 -27.47 -12.46 -14.66
C ALA A 415 -26.72 -13.74 -15.02
N VAL A 416 -27.41 -14.73 -15.57
CA VAL A 416 -26.81 -15.96 -16.09
C VAL A 416 -26.56 -15.75 -17.57
N LEU A 417 -25.29 -15.65 -17.93
CA LEU A 417 -24.85 -15.32 -19.28
C LEU A 417 -24.04 -16.47 -19.89
N ASP A 418 -24.15 -16.65 -21.20
CA ASP A 418 -23.25 -17.45 -21.99
C ASP A 418 -22.34 -16.53 -22.80
N VAL A 419 -21.05 -16.63 -22.60
CA VAL A 419 -20.02 -15.81 -23.24
C VAL A 419 -19.06 -16.74 -24.00
N ASP A 420 -19.23 -16.83 -25.31
CA ASP A 420 -18.48 -17.74 -26.16
C ASP A 420 -18.46 -19.21 -25.67
N GLY A 421 -19.53 -19.67 -25.02
CA GLY A 421 -19.66 -21.00 -24.44
C GLY A 421 -19.26 -21.11 -22.96
N THR A 422 -18.71 -20.06 -22.36
CA THR A 422 -18.41 -20.00 -20.91
C THR A 422 -19.58 -19.37 -20.17
N ARG A 423 -19.97 -19.98 -19.02
CA ARG A 423 -21.01 -19.41 -18.15
C ARG A 423 -20.43 -18.36 -17.24
N MET A 424 -21.05 -17.17 -17.25
CA MET A 424 -20.70 -16.06 -16.36
C MET A 424 -21.90 -15.58 -15.58
N TYR A 425 -21.68 -15.10 -14.35
CA TYR A 425 -22.70 -14.79 -13.34
C TYR A 425 -22.52 -13.43 -12.68
N PRO A 426 -22.38 -12.32 -13.44
CA PRO A 426 -22.29 -11.01 -12.83
C PRO A 426 -23.56 -10.71 -12.04
N ALA A 427 -23.38 -10.11 -10.84
CA ALA A 427 -24.49 -9.88 -9.95
C ALA A 427 -24.55 -8.44 -9.44
N ARG A 428 -25.72 -8.05 -8.96
CA ARG A 428 -25.95 -6.82 -8.23
C ARG A 428 -26.58 -7.15 -6.89
N VAL A 429 -25.86 -6.85 -5.80
CA VAL A 429 -26.27 -7.21 -4.45
C VAL A 429 -26.76 -5.98 -3.70
N ALA A 430 -28.00 -6.06 -3.18
CA ALA A 430 -28.57 -5.04 -2.31
C ALA A 430 -28.42 -5.49 -0.84
N TYR A 431 -27.80 -4.66 -0.03
CA TYR A 431 -27.58 -4.88 1.41
C TYR A 431 -28.56 -4.04 2.22
N ARG A 432 -29.54 -4.68 2.90
CA ARG A 432 -30.59 -3.99 3.67
C ARG A 432 -30.03 -3.38 4.97
N ASP A 433 -29.04 -3.99 5.55
CA ASP A 433 -28.40 -3.57 6.80
C ASP A 433 -27.58 -2.29 6.68
N ARG A 434 -27.12 -1.96 5.47
CA ARG A 434 -26.28 -0.78 5.19
C ARG A 434 -26.84 0.15 4.11
N GLY A 435 -28.02 -0.15 3.57
CA GLY A 435 -28.73 0.69 2.60
C GLY A 435 -27.96 0.92 1.29
N GLY A 436 -27.09 -0.01 0.88
CA GLY A 436 -26.25 0.11 -0.32
C GLY A 436 -26.48 -1.02 -1.32
N GLN A 437 -26.06 -0.77 -2.56
CA GLN A 437 -25.96 -1.78 -3.60
C GLN A 437 -24.51 -1.86 -4.07
N LEU A 438 -24.01 -3.08 -4.32
CA LEU A 438 -22.71 -3.34 -4.91
C LEU A 438 -22.87 -4.19 -6.16
N ASN A 439 -22.03 -3.94 -7.15
CA ASN A 439 -21.90 -4.80 -8.30
C ASN A 439 -20.85 -5.85 -7.99
N GLU A 440 -21.20 -7.11 -8.05
CA GLU A 440 -20.28 -8.23 -8.02
C GLU A 440 -19.98 -8.62 -9.46
N ASN A 441 -18.81 -8.23 -9.92
CA ASN A 441 -18.34 -8.52 -11.25
C ASN A 441 -17.98 -10.00 -11.38
N ASP A 442 -18.22 -10.59 -12.54
CA ASP A 442 -17.67 -11.90 -12.86
C ASP A 442 -16.53 -11.76 -13.87
N ILE A 443 -15.44 -12.48 -13.62
CA ILE A 443 -14.19 -12.38 -14.39
C ILE A 443 -13.81 -13.76 -14.91
N ASP A 444 -13.71 -13.88 -16.23
CA ASP A 444 -13.10 -15.03 -16.90
C ASP A 444 -11.62 -14.69 -17.20
N PRO A 445 -10.66 -15.21 -16.41
CA PRO A 445 -9.25 -14.88 -16.56
C PRO A 445 -8.65 -15.65 -17.75
N GLY A 446 -8.01 -14.94 -18.65
CA GLY A 446 -7.37 -15.51 -19.83
C GLY A 446 -5.88 -15.21 -19.94
N LEU A 447 -5.16 -16.05 -20.68
CA LEU A 447 -3.72 -15.83 -20.94
C LEU A 447 -3.46 -14.53 -21.72
N TRP A 448 -4.32 -14.23 -22.70
CA TRP A 448 -4.16 -13.07 -23.58
C TRP A 448 -5.00 -11.87 -23.12
N ARG A 449 -6.19 -12.14 -22.59
CA ARG A 449 -7.09 -11.10 -22.07
C ARG A 449 -8.01 -11.71 -21.02
N ASP A 450 -8.33 -10.96 -19.99
CA ASP A 450 -9.43 -11.22 -19.09
C ASP A 450 -10.72 -10.62 -19.69
N VAL A 451 -11.83 -11.32 -19.51
CA VAL A 451 -13.18 -10.81 -19.78
C VAL A 451 -13.86 -10.57 -18.45
N GLN A 452 -14.24 -9.33 -18.18
CA GLN A 452 -14.97 -8.97 -16.96
C GLN A 452 -16.35 -8.44 -17.33
N LEU A 453 -17.36 -8.96 -16.70
CA LEU A 453 -18.74 -8.53 -16.86
C LEU A 453 -19.25 -7.86 -15.59
N GLN A 454 -19.89 -6.72 -15.77
CA GLN A 454 -20.58 -5.98 -14.72
C GLN A 454 -22.06 -5.85 -15.06
N LEU A 455 -22.91 -6.22 -14.12
CA LEU A 455 -24.35 -5.99 -14.22
C LEU A 455 -24.67 -4.58 -13.69
N ASP A 456 -24.94 -3.65 -14.60
CA ASP A 456 -25.20 -2.24 -14.23
C ASP A 456 -26.64 -2.05 -13.74
N SER A 457 -27.62 -2.65 -14.45
CA SER A 457 -29.03 -2.61 -14.06
C SER A 457 -29.83 -3.76 -14.68
N ALA A 458 -30.95 -4.09 -14.04
CA ALA A 458 -32.05 -4.82 -14.63
C ALA A 458 -33.18 -3.81 -14.91
N ILE A 459 -33.55 -3.65 -16.19
CA ILE A 459 -34.49 -2.62 -16.63
C ILE A 459 -35.92 -3.12 -16.48
N ASP A 460 -36.18 -4.34 -16.96
CA ASP A 460 -37.50 -5.01 -16.95
C ASP A 460 -37.37 -6.50 -16.58
N VAL A 461 -38.41 -7.27 -16.71
CA VAL A 461 -38.40 -8.72 -16.48
C VAL A 461 -37.44 -9.40 -17.47
N GLY A 462 -36.17 -9.37 -17.15
CA GLY A 462 -35.10 -10.07 -17.87
C GLY A 462 -34.24 -9.23 -18.80
N THR A 463 -34.58 -7.96 -19.07
CA THR A 463 -33.67 -7.06 -19.83
C THR A 463 -32.63 -6.45 -18.91
N ILE A 464 -31.34 -6.58 -19.27
CA ILE A 464 -30.19 -6.14 -18.47
C ILE A 464 -29.33 -5.16 -19.21
N THR A 465 -28.70 -4.26 -18.48
CA THR A 465 -27.58 -3.46 -18.95
C THR A 465 -26.29 -4.04 -18.40
N LEU A 466 -25.36 -4.33 -19.28
CA LEU A 466 -24.04 -4.87 -18.95
C LEU A 466 -22.95 -3.93 -19.41
N THR A 467 -21.92 -3.77 -18.59
CA THR A 467 -20.62 -3.27 -19.05
C THR A 467 -19.65 -4.44 -19.23
N VAL A 468 -19.11 -4.54 -20.43
CA VAL A 468 -18.16 -5.59 -20.81
C VAL A 468 -16.77 -4.96 -20.89
N TYR A 469 -15.88 -5.43 -20.02
CA TYR A 469 -14.47 -5.02 -20.06
C TYR A 469 -13.62 -6.15 -20.67
N THR A 470 -12.67 -5.79 -21.52
CA THR A 470 -11.61 -6.70 -21.95
C THR A 470 -10.25 -6.13 -21.58
N ARG A 471 -9.42 -6.93 -20.91
CA ARG A 471 -8.17 -6.48 -20.29
C ARG A 471 -7.02 -7.38 -20.68
N PRO A 472 -6.13 -6.91 -21.57
CA PRO A 472 -5.02 -7.74 -22.03
C PRO A 472 -3.94 -7.91 -20.95
N LEU A 473 -3.45 -9.15 -20.82
CA LEU A 473 -2.25 -9.52 -20.07
C LEU A 473 -2.23 -9.09 -18.58
N MET A 474 -3.39 -9.02 -17.93
CA MET A 474 -3.49 -8.56 -16.53
C MET A 474 -2.67 -9.40 -15.55
N TRP A 475 -2.53 -10.70 -15.79
CA TRP A 475 -1.72 -11.59 -14.96
C TRP A 475 -0.24 -11.17 -14.88
N LEU A 476 0.29 -10.43 -15.88
CA LEU A 476 1.66 -9.89 -15.84
C LEU A 476 1.85 -8.85 -14.73
N VAL A 477 0.82 -8.11 -14.38
CA VAL A 477 0.88 -7.13 -13.28
C VAL A 477 1.15 -7.87 -11.97
N TRP A 478 0.39 -8.94 -11.71
CA TRP A 478 0.51 -9.75 -10.49
C TRP A 478 1.81 -10.53 -10.44
N LEU A 479 2.18 -11.17 -11.54
CA LEU A 479 3.44 -11.91 -11.66
C LEU A 479 4.65 -10.99 -11.49
N GLY A 480 4.65 -9.84 -12.16
CA GLY A 480 5.74 -8.85 -12.06
C GLY A 480 5.96 -8.37 -10.63
N ALA A 481 4.88 -8.05 -9.91
CA ALA A 481 4.95 -7.66 -8.50
C ALA A 481 5.51 -8.77 -7.61
N ALA A 482 5.06 -10.01 -7.79
CA ALA A 482 5.57 -11.18 -7.07
C ALA A 482 7.05 -11.44 -7.34
N MET A 483 7.50 -11.30 -8.59
CA MET A 483 8.90 -11.44 -8.99
C MET A 483 9.77 -10.34 -8.37
N ILE A 484 9.30 -9.08 -8.33
CA ILE A 484 10.02 -7.97 -7.68
C ILE A 484 10.22 -8.27 -6.20
N ALA A 485 9.14 -8.65 -5.51
CA ALA A 485 9.18 -8.92 -4.07
C ALA A 485 10.14 -10.08 -3.74
N THR A 486 10.00 -11.20 -4.45
CA THR A 486 10.84 -12.38 -4.28
C THR A 486 12.31 -12.05 -4.56
N GLY A 487 12.59 -11.37 -5.67
CA GLY A 487 13.93 -10.95 -6.04
C GLY A 487 14.56 -9.97 -5.05
N ALA A 488 13.76 -9.08 -4.46
CA ALA A 488 14.22 -8.16 -3.41
C ALA A 488 14.66 -8.92 -2.15
N LEU A 489 13.83 -9.85 -1.67
CA LEU A 489 14.12 -10.65 -0.47
C LEU A 489 15.36 -11.55 -0.66
N PHE A 490 15.54 -12.16 -1.84
CA PHE A 490 16.74 -12.94 -2.14
C PHE A 490 18.01 -12.09 -2.24
N SER A 491 17.88 -10.83 -2.70
CA SER A 491 19.02 -9.90 -2.79
C SER A 491 19.59 -9.49 -1.43
N GLY A 492 18.77 -9.52 -0.38
CA GLY A 492 19.16 -9.19 1.00
C GLY A 492 20.09 -10.21 1.67
N ARG A 493 20.25 -11.42 1.12
CA ARG A 493 21.04 -12.52 1.71
C ARG A 493 22.56 -12.43 1.45
N ARG A 494 23.09 -11.38 0.85
CA ARG A 494 24.52 -11.20 0.68
C ARG A 494 25.18 -10.99 2.05
N ARG A 495 26.11 -11.87 2.44
CA ARG A 495 27.17 -11.50 3.40
C ARG A 495 27.97 -10.40 2.72
N VAL A 496 27.96 -9.20 3.28
CA VAL A 496 28.92 -8.17 2.87
C VAL A 496 30.26 -8.69 3.35
N ALA A 497 31.14 -9.07 2.43
CA ALA A 497 32.54 -9.23 2.75
C ALA A 497 33.00 -7.86 3.24
N VAL A 498 33.31 -7.75 4.53
CA VAL A 498 34.03 -6.60 5.07
C VAL A 498 35.36 -6.65 4.34
N PRO A 499 35.78 -5.60 3.61
CA PRO A 499 37.15 -5.55 3.13
C PRO A 499 38.02 -5.67 4.37
N GLU A 500 38.92 -6.67 4.42
CA GLU A 500 40.01 -6.67 5.37
C GLU A 500 40.69 -5.33 5.18
N LEU A 501 40.67 -4.52 6.21
CA LEU A 501 41.56 -3.37 6.31
C LEU A 501 42.97 -3.99 6.31
N ASP A 502 43.69 -3.83 5.20
CA ASP A 502 45.15 -3.96 5.21
C ASP A 502 45.67 -3.01 6.28
N VAL A 503 45.84 -3.53 7.46
CA VAL A 503 46.61 -2.90 8.51
C VAL A 503 48.06 -3.05 8.03
N ALA A 504 48.50 -2.12 7.19
CA ALA A 504 49.90 -1.92 6.97
C ALA A 504 50.54 -1.67 8.35
N VAL A 505 51.13 -2.70 8.89
CA VAL A 505 51.99 -2.60 10.08
C VAL A 505 53.10 -1.62 9.75
N PHE A 506 52.96 -0.41 10.25
CA PHE A 506 54.05 0.57 10.24
C PHE A 506 55.11 0.03 11.20
N VAL A 507 56.10 -0.66 10.66
CA VAL A 507 57.34 -0.97 11.37
C VAL A 507 58.12 0.33 11.42
N PRO A 508 58.42 0.91 12.58
CA PRO A 508 59.31 2.04 12.66
C PRO A 508 60.73 1.56 12.24
N ALA A 509 61.26 2.19 11.22
CA ALA A 509 62.67 2.01 10.92
C ALA A 509 63.47 2.72 12.02
N ASP A 510 64.11 1.95 12.88
CA ASP A 510 65.20 2.42 13.73
C ASP A 510 66.35 2.90 12.83
N ARG A 511 66.66 4.21 12.89
CA ARG A 511 68.03 4.80 12.99
C ARG A 511 67.94 6.31 13.12
#